data_c8ce4897a76cbca6910c5b7c702f6eac
#
_entry.id   c8ce4897a76cbca6910c5b7c702f6eac
#
_cell.length_a   1.000
_cell.length_b   1.000
_cell.length_c   1.000
_cell.angle_alpha   90.00
_cell.angle_beta   90.00
_cell.angle_gamma   90.00
#
_symmetry.space_group_name_H-M   'P 1'
#
loop_
_entity.id
_entity.type
_entity.pdbx_description
1 polymer ?
#
loop_
_entity_poly.entity_id
_entity_poly.type
_entity_poly.pdbx_seq_one_letter_code
_entity_poly.pdbx_strand_id
1 'polypeptide(L)'
;MTRRWGRAAAFVVAIVVAGCSQTPTPSPSSTAVESGQPRPSQPDSSQSIASIPPDAVPSIDPAIAQGVTVTCGGGLDFPAELLLDAGQAEIATDSASAALGEILNGPDGAGLPSSGWHRVISTPNSVVFVAPDGAGWSMVQLTATATGWFLDLSGACSMSPALPEGVGKASWWIDPAAGSPAADATFVSAFVLEVACASGKSPAGRVLPPVIAASDTAISVLIAIRKRPGGQDCPGNSPLAIKVDVGGAIGGRKLLDAGDFPPRDATVIPDH
;
A
#
# COMPACT_ATOMS: atom_id res chain seq x y z
N MET A 1 -30.81 -48.72 18.58
CA MET A 1 -30.88 -49.66 17.42
C MET A 1 -31.77 -49.01 16.38
N THR A 2 -31.32 -48.86 15.19
CA THR A 2 -31.90 -48.50 13.87
C THR A 2 -31.11 -47.40 13.21
N ARG A 3 -30.18 -47.84 12.34
CA ARG A 3 -29.45 -47.00 11.38
C ARG A 3 -30.40 -46.55 10.26
N ARG A 4 -30.48 -45.24 9.99
CA ARG A 4 -31.08 -44.73 8.72
C ARG A 4 -29.96 -44.25 7.80
N TRP A 5 -29.83 -44.89 6.68
CA TRP A 5 -28.97 -44.51 5.56
C TRP A 5 -29.70 -43.45 4.73
N GLY A 6 -29.13 -42.27 4.58
CA GLY A 6 -29.60 -41.22 3.68
C GLY A 6 -28.86 -41.32 2.33
N ARG A 7 -29.62 -41.37 1.25
CA ARG A 7 -29.18 -41.48 -0.13
C ARG A 7 -28.52 -40.18 -0.59
N ALA A 8 -27.32 -40.29 -1.17
CA ALA A 8 -26.69 -39.23 -1.92
C ALA A 8 -27.30 -39.13 -3.33
N ALA A 9 -27.81 -37.94 -3.69
CA ALA A 9 -28.23 -37.64 -5.06
C ALA A 9 -27.05 -36.95 -5.79
N ALA A 10 -26.57 -37.60 -6.83
CA ALA A 10 -25.58 -37.04 -7.73
C ALA A 10 -26.27 -36.17 -8.78
N PHE A 11 -25.95 -34.88 -8.80
CA PHE A 11 -26.36 -33.98 -9.88
C PHE A 11 -25.28 -33.99 -10.96
N VAL A 12 -25.64 -34.47 -12.16
CA VAL A 12 -24.83 -34.33 -13.36
C VAL A 12 -25.21 -33.03 -14.02
N VAL A 13 -24.26 -32.09 -14.09
CA VAL A 13 -24.38 -30.81 -14.82
C VAL A 13 -23.76 -31.05 -16.21
N ALA A 14 -24.60 -31.06 -17.24
CA ALA A 14 -24.18 -31.08 -18.64
C ALA A 14 -23.83 -29.64 -19.08
N ILE A 15 -22.56 -29.38 -19.38
CA ILE A 15 -22.11 -28.11 -19.97
C ILE A 15 -22.22 -28.25 -21.49
N VAL A 16 -23.15 -27.48 -22.08
CA VAL A 16 -23.25 -27.29 -23.53
C VAL A 16 -22.33 -26.14 -23.92
N VAL A 17 -21.23 -26.45 -24.62
CA VAL A 17 -20.35 -25.44 -25.21
C VAL A 17 -20.87 -25.12 -26.60
N ALA A 18 -21.50 -23.92 -26.73
CA ALA A 18 -21.86 -23.35 -28.02
C ALA A 18 -20.65 -22.62 -28.58
N GLY A 19 -20.00 -23.16 -29.58
CA GLY A 19 -18.92 -22.53 -30.32
C GLY A 19 -19.47 -21.47 -31.27
N CYS A 20 -19.10 -20.18 -31.05
CA CYS A 20 -19.26 -19.12 -32.04
C CYS A 20 -18.04 -19.06 -32.94
N SER A 21 -18.19 -19.51 -34.19
CA SER A 21 -17.22 -19.29 -35.26
C SER A 21 -17.27 -17.83 -35.70
N GLN A 22 -16.21 -17.07 -35.46
CA GLN A 22 -16.04 -15.72 -36.01
C GLN A 22 -15.26 -15.82 -37.31
N THR A 23 -15.89 -15.40 -38.40
CA THR A 23 -15.30 -15.20 -39.71
C THR A 23 -14.40 -13.96 -39.71
N PRO A 24 -13.16 -14.01 -40.22
CA PRO A 24 -12.32 -12.81 -40.28
C PRO A 24 -12.79 -11.88 -41.42
N THR A 25 -13.09 -10.65 -41.06
CA THR A 25 -13.36 -9.54 -41.99
C THR A 25 -12.02 -8.98 -42.52
N PRO A 26 -11.84 -8.77 -43.82
CA PRO A 26 -10.61 -8.18 -44.37
C PRO A 26 -10.50 -6.71 -43.99
N SER A 27 -9.35 -6.31 -43.43
CA SER A 27 -8.98 -4.91 -43.20
C SER A 27 -8.75 -4.16 -44.50
N PRO A 28 -9.22 -2.90 -44.61
CA PRO A 28 -8.84 -2.03 -45.71
C PRO A 28 -7.39 -1.55 -45.54
N SER A 29 -6.60 -1.69 -46.61
CA SER A 29 -5.26 -1.14 -46.71
C SER A 29 -5.32 0.40 -46.68
N SER A 30 -4.83 1.00 -45.57
CA SER A 30 -4.59 2.42 -45.50
C SER A 30 -3.21 2.75 -46.06
N THR A 31 -3.17 3.42 -47.16
CA THR A 31 -1.96 4.03 -47.75
C THR A 31 -1.44 5.12 -46.81
N ALA A 32 -0.26 4.89 -46.25
CA ALA A 32 0.43 5.87 -45.43
C ALA A 32 0.91 7.04 -46.30
N VAL A 33 0.38 8.24 -46.05
CA VAL A 33 0.98 9.49 -46.46
C VAL A 33 1.97 9.91 -45.38
N GLU A 34 3.24 9.83 -45.75
CA GLU A 34 4.38 10.25 -44.93
C GLU A 34 4.43 11.78 -44.94
N SER A 35 3.88 12.41 -43.88
CA SER A 35 4.10 13.83 -43.58
C SER A 35 5.18 13.90 -42.48
N GLY A 36 6.40 14.21 -42.93
CA GLY A 36 7.55 14.48 -42.05
C GLY A 36 7.30 15.69 -41.16
N GLN A 37 6.93 15.44 -39.90
CA GLN A 37 6.94 16.43 -38.85
C GLN A 37 8.19 16.21 -38.00
N PRO A 38 9.04 17.22 -37.76
CA PRO A 38 10.20 17.06 -36.90
C PRO A 38 9.74 16.73 -35.49
N ARG A 39 10.19 15.58 -35.00
CA ARG A 39 9.98 15.12 -33.64
C ARG A 39 10.70 16.09 -32.68
N PRO A 40 10.01 16.72 -31.71
CA PRO A 40 10.68 17.50 -30.71
C PRO A 40 11.63 16.59 -29.92
N SER A 41 12.89 17.01 -29.84
CA SER A 41 13.93 16.33 -29.05
C SER A 41 13.47 16.29 -27.59
N GLN A 42 13.19 15.10 -27.10
CA GLN A 42 12.98 14.85 -25.66
C GLN A 42 14.27 15.24 -24.93
N PRO A 43 14.20 16.06 -23.87
CA PRO A 43 15.37 16.28 -23.05
C PRO A 43 15.73 14.95 -22.37
N ASP A 44 16.98 14.58 -22.53
CA ASP A 44 17.62 13.41 -21.94
C ASP A 44 17.71 13.62 -20.41
N SER A 45 16.62 13.29 -19.72
CA SER A 45 16.58 13.31 -18.26
C SER A 45 17.11 11.99 -17.72
N SER A 46 18.38 11.72 -17.97
CA SER A 46 19.16 10.79 -17.13
C SER A 46 19.40 11.45 -15.77
N GLN A 47 18.33 11.63 -15.00
CA GLN A 47 18.47 11.89 -13.58
C GLN A 47 19.01 10.62 -12.95
N SER A 48 20.29 10.68 -12.57
CA SER A 48 20.95 9.72 -11.70
C SER A 48 20.06 9.58 -10.46
N ILE A 49 19.40 8.44 -10.32
CA ILE A 49 18.74 8.06 -9.07
C ILE A 49 19.87 7.98 -8.06
N ALA A 50 19.98 8.99 -7.21
CA ALA A 50 20.91 8.97 -6.10
C ALA A 50 20.54 7.75 -5.26
N SER A 51 21.41 6.75 -5.25
CA SER A 51 21.29 5.57 -4.41
C SER A 51 21.20 6.06 -2.97
N ILE A 52 20.03 5.88 -2.35
CA ILE A 52 19.85 6.10 -0.92
C ILE A 52 20.79 5.12 -0.23
N PRO A 53 21.64 5.56 0.72
CA PRO A 53 22.51 4.65 1.45
C PRO A 53 21.65 3.56 2.12
N PRO A 54 22.09 2.28 2.10
CA PRO A 54 21.33 1.16 2.66
C PRO A 54 21.08 1.27 4.18
N ASP A 55 21.68 2.23 4.85
CA ASP A 55 21.66 2.37 6.31
C ASP A 55 20.66 3.42 6.84
N ALA A 56 19.87 4.06 6.00
CA ALA A 56 18.84 4.99 6.44
C ALA A 56 17.57 4.22 6.80
N VAL A 57 17.58 3.52 7.95
CA VAL A 57 16.34 3.06 8.59
C VAL A 57 15.44 4.28 8.78
N PRO A 58 14.20 4.27 8.25
CA PRO A 58 13.29 5.38 8.46
C PRO A 58 13.11 5.58 9.96
N SER A 59 13.61 6.69 10.51
CA SER A 59 13.38 7.05 11.91
C SER A 59 11.91 7.40 12.05
N ILE A 60 11.14 6.52 12.67
CA ILE A 60 9.74 6.78 12.97
C ILE A 60 9.72 7.72 14.18
N ASP A 61 9.08 8.88 14.00
CA ASP A 61 8.84 9.80 15.12
C ASP A 61 7.92 9.09 16.15
N PRO A 62 8.37 8.91 17.40
CA PRO A 62 7.55 8.27 18.44
C PRO A 62 6.18 8.93 18.63
N ALA A 63 6.08 10.25 18.43
CA ALA A 63 4.82 10.97 18.54
C ALA A 63 3.81 10.57 17.42
N ILE A 64 4.32 10.14 16.26
CA ILE A 64 3.49 9.66 15.14
C ILE A 64 3.02 8.22 15.39
N ALA A 65 3.85 7.39 16.03
CA ALA A 65 3.52 5.99 16.30
C ALA A 65 2.56 5.79 17.47
N GLN A 66 2.53 6.72 18.43
CA GLN A 66 1.80 6.56 19.68
C GLN A 66 0.29 6.41 19.46
N GLY A 67 -0.27 5.30 19.89
CA GLY A 67 -1.71 5.00 19.81
C GLY A 67 -2.21 4.71 18.39
N VAL A 68 -1.32 4.58 17.41
CA VAL A 68 -1.69 4.25 16.03
C VAL A 68 -1.62 2.76 15.80
N THR A 69 -2.70 2.18 15.30
CA THR A 69 -2.69 0.83 14.73
C THR A 69 -2.39 0.93 13.23
N VAL A 70 -1.41 0.16 12.77
CA VAL A 70 -1.03 0.08 11.36
C VAL A 70 -1.33 -1.31 10.81
N THR A 71 -1.39 -1.42 9.49
CA THR A 71 -1.65 -2.67 8.78
C THR A 71 -0.75 -2.82 7.57
N CYS A 72 -0.34 -4.05 7.28
CA CYS A 72 0.21 -4.46 5.98
C CYS A 72 -0.88 -4.90 4.99
N GLY A 73 -2.16 -4.74 5.33
CA GLY A 73 -3.29 -5.32 4.60
C GLY A 73 -3.63 -6.74 5.08
N GLY A 74 -4.71 -7.32 4.53
CA GLY A 74 -5.10 -8.70 4.84
C GLY A 74 -5.52 -8.97 6.31
N GLY A 75 -5.77 -7.93 7.13
CA GLY A 75 -6.09 -8.08 8.56
C GLY A 75 -4.85 -8.24 9.46
N LEU A 76 -3.68 -7.89 8.96
CA LEU A 76 -2.42 -7.89 9.72
C LEU A 76 -2.24 -6.55 10.42
N ASP A 77 -3.07 -6.30 11.42
CA ASP A 77 -3.09 -5.05 12.18
C ASP A 77 -2.26 -5.18 13.45
N PHE A 78 -1.42 -4.17 13.74
CA PHE A 78 -0.57 -4.14 14.93
C PHE A 78 -0.27 -2.70 15.38
N PRO A 79 0.09 -2.49 16.68
CA PRO A 79 0.49 -1.18 17.19
C PRO A 79 1.77 -0.68 16.52
N ALA A 80 1.78 0.56 16.05
CA ALA A 80 2.94 1.15 15.40
C ALA A 80 4.14 1.34 16.35
N GLU A 81 3.90 1.39 17.67
CA GLU A 81 4.94 1.47 18.68
C GLU A 81 5.92 0.29 18.63
N LEU A 82 5.48 -0.88 18.13
CA LEU A 82 6.34 -2.06 17.95
C LEU A 82 7.47 -1.83 16.92
N LEU A 83 7.41 -0.75 16.16
CA LEU A 83 8.41 -0.37 15.16
C LEU A 83 9.44 0.64 15.69
N LEU A 84 9.31 1.08 16.95
CA LEU A 84 10.18 2.11 17.55
C LEU A 84 11.50 1.57 18.09
N ASP A 85 11.60 0.30 18.33
CA ASP A 85 12.86 -0.34 18.73
C ASP A 85 13.80 -0.52 17.53
N ALA A 86 15.00 -1.07 17.78
CA ALA A 86 15.99 -1.24 16.71
C ALA A 86 15.68 -2.41 15.75
N GLY A 87 14.62 -3.18 15.99
CA GLY A 87 14.27 -4.39 15.25
C GLY A 87 15.41 -5.42 15.22
N GLN A 88 15.30 -6.47 16.00
CA GLN A 88 16.33 -7.52 16.09
C GLN A 88 15.71 -8.91 16.23
N ALA A 89 14.54 -9.10 15.64
CA ALA A 89 13.83 -10.37 15.75
C ALA A 89 14.59 -11.52 15.09
N GLU A 90 15.41 -11.26 14.10
CA GLU A 90 16.22 -12.24 13.37
C GLU A 90 17.36 -12.86 14.21
N ILE A 91 17.76 -12.19 15.31
CA ILE A 91 18.82 -12.67 16.20
C ILE A 91 18.30 -13.20 17.53
N ALA A 92 16.99 -13.13 17.78
CA ALA A 92 16.40 -13.72 18.96
C ALA A 92 16.48 -15.26 18.93
N THR A 93 16.51 -15.89 20.11
CA THR A 93 16.84 -17.31 20.25
C THR A 93 15.61 -18.25 20.25
N ASP A 94 14.40 -17.73 20.11
CA ASP A 94 13.21 -18.57 20.02
C ASP A 94 13.04 -19.21 18.63
N SER A 95 12.20 -20.24 18.55
CA SER A 95 12.05 -21.05 17.34
C SER A 95 11.51 -20.29 16.13
N ALA A 96 10.68 -19.25 16.31
CA ALA A 96 10.15 -18.45 15.21
C ALA A 96 11.24 -17.53 14.64
N SER A 97 12.05 -16.94 15.51
CA SER A 97 13.21 -16.12 15.09
C SER A 97 14.30 -16.97 14.41
N ALA A 98 14.53 -18.18 14.91
CA ALA A 98 15.46 -19.11 14.24
C ALA A 98 14.97 -19.45 12.82
N ALA A 99 13.67 -19.71 12.64
CA ALA A 99 13.08 -19.95 11.32
C ALA A 99 13.17 -18.72 10.41
N LEU A 100 12.96 -17.50 10.94
CA LEU A 100 13.21 -16.27 10.17
C LEU A 100 14.67 -16.21 9.71
N GLY A 101 15.63 -16.46 10.59
CA GLY A 101 17.06 -16.48 10.26
C GLY A 101 17.40 -17.51 9.18
N GLU A 102 16.80 -18.70 9.21
CA GLU A 102 16.96 -19.71 8.16
C GLU A 102 16.40 -19.24 6.80
N ILE A 103 15.23 -18.61 6.80
CA ILE A 103 14.62 -18.03 5.57
C ILE A 103 15.52 -16.96 5.00
N LEU A 104 15.98 -16.01 5.81
CA LEU A 104 16.81 -14.90 5.34
C LEU A 104 18.15 -15.34 4.75
N ASN A 105 18.71 -16.45 5.24
CA ASN A 105 19.93 -17.06 4.72
C ASN A 105 19.67 -18.08 3.59
N GLY A 106 18.42 -18.41 3.30
CA GLY A 106 18.01 -19.36 2.28
C GLY A 106 17.57 -18.70 0.97
N PRO A 107 17.15 -19.51 -0.01
CA PRO A 107 16.65 -19.00 -1.28
C PRO A 107 15.37 -18.16 -1.16
N ASP A 108 14.52 -18.45 -0.18
CA ASP A 108 13.27 -17.75 0.06
C ASP A 108 13.47 -16.33 0.63
N GLY A 109 14.67 -16.04 1.17
CA GLY A 109 15.08 -14.72 1.64
C GLY A 109 15.64 -13.80 0.56
N ALA A 110 15.74 -14.28 -0.68
CA ALA A 110 16.29 -13.46 -1.77
C ALA A 110 15.44 -12.19 -1.99
N GLY A 111 16.07 -11.02 -1.83
CA GLY A 111 15.40 -9.73 -1.97
C GLY A 111 14.72 -9.20 -0.69
N LEU A 112 14.77 -9.95 0.42
CA LEU A 112 14.35 -9.46 1.73
C LEU A 112 15.49 -8.73 2.46
N PRO A 113 15.20 -7.74 3.33
CA PRO A 113 16.20 -7.14 4.21
C PRO A 113 16.91 -8.20 5.05
N SER A 114 18.23 -8.11 5.18
CA SER A 114 19.02 -9.08 5.96
C SER A 114 18.91 -8.87 7.47
N SER A 115 18.42 -7.71 7.92
CA SER A 115 18.32 -7.32 9.34
C SER A 115 17.28 -6.23 9.57
N GLY A 116 17.05 -5.88 10.84
CA GLY A 116 16.10 -4.82 11.22
C GLY A 116 14.66 -5.32 11.33
N TRP A 117 14.46 -6.60 11.54
CA TRP A 117 13.14 -7.21 11.65
C TRP A 117 12.51 -6.98 13.03
N HIS A 118 11.30 -6.44 13.01
CA HIS A 118 10.43 -6.28 14.17
C HIS A 118 9.40 -7.41 14.21
N ARG A 119 9.21 -8.05 15.35
CA ARG A 119 8.12 -9.01 15.55
C ARG A 119 6.87 -8.22 15.95
N VAL A 120 5.91 -8.13 15.05
CA VAL A 120 4.72 -7.27 15.22
C VAL A 120 3.45 -8.03 15.59
N ILE A 121 3.37 -9.33 15.25
CA ILE A 121 2.28 -10.22 15.66
C ILE A 121 2.89 -11.51 16.17
N SER A 122 2.37 -12.02 17.32
CA SER A 122 2.79 -13.30 17.88
C SER A 122 1.58 -13.99 18.49
N THR A 123 1.22 -15.12 17.90
CA THR A 123 0.18 -16.04 18.39
C THR A 123 0.77 -17.45 18.47
N PRO A 124 0.09 -18.42 19.11
CA PRO A 124 0.56 -19.80 19.09
C PRO A 124 0.71 -20.41 17.70
N ASN A 125 -0.05 -19.91 16.72
CA ASN A 125 -0.14 -20.49 15.38
C ASN A 125 0.47 -19.61 14.27
N SER A 126 0.78 -18.35 14.54
CA SER A 126 1.30 -17.42 13.52
C SER A 126 2.15 -16.34 14.15
N VAL A 127 3.26 -16.01 13.48
CA VAL A 127 4.13 -14.88 13.81
C VAL A 127 4.33 -14.05 12.56
N VAL A 128 4.25 -12.72 12.70
CA VAL A 128 4.53 -11.78 11.61
C VAL A 128 5.70 -10.91 12.00
N PHE A 129 6.64 -10.80 11.06
CA PHE A 129 7.79 -9.93 11.14
C PHE A 129 7.71 -8.88 10.04
N VAL A 130 8.17 -7.67 10.32
CA VAL A 130 8.33 -6.60 9.33
C VAL A 130 9.69 -5.95 9.48
N ALA A 131 10.27 -5.50 8.37
CA ALA A 131 11.54 -4.76 8.36
C ALA A 131 11.46 -3.59 7.37
N PRO A 132 12.16 -2.47 7.63
CA PRO A 132 12.32 -1.40 6.65
C PRO A 132 13.01 -1.93 5.38
N ASP A 133 12.51 -1.50 4.21
CA ASP A 133 13.02 -1.91 2.90
C ASP A 133 13.03 -0.71 1.95
N GLY A 134 14.15 -0.02 1.89
CA GLY A 134 14.25 1.24 1.15
C GLY A 134 13.25 2.28 1.67
N ALA A 135 12.35 2.73 0.80
CA ALA A 135 11.28 3.68 1.17
C ALA A 135 10.00 3.00 1.72
N GLY A 136 10.00 1.68 1.82
CA GLY A 136 8.85 0.88 2.24
C GLY A 136 9.18 -0.11 3.35
N TRP A 137 8.43 -1.18 3.38
CA TRP A 137 8.55 -2.26 4.35
C TRP A 137 8.47 -3.61 3.64
N SER A 138 9.20 -4.57 4.16
CA SER A 138 9.04 -5.99 3.84
C SER A 138 8.40 -6.72 4.99
N MET A 139 7.68 -7.81 4.71
CA MET A 139 7.07 -8.65 5.72
C MET A 139 7.38 -10.13 5.50
N VAL A 140 7.40 -10.87 6.60
CA VAL A 140 7.44 -12.34 6.63
C VAL A 140 6.38 -12.81 7.62
N GLN A 141 5.50 -13.69 7.16
CA GLN A 141 4.53 -14.38 8.01
C GLN A 141 4.90 -15.86 8.10
N LEU A 142 5.01 -16.36 9.31
CA LEU A 142 5.23 -17.76 9.61
C LEU A 142 3.99 -18.37 10.24
N THR A 143 3.67 -19.60 9.84
CA THR A 143 2.60 -20.41 10.44
C THR A 143 3.19 -21.63 11.15
N ALA A 144 2.73 -21.90 12.37
CA ALA A 144 3.16 -23.06 13.15
C ALA A 144 2.64 -24.36 12.53
N THR A 145 3.51 -25.34 12.45
CA THR A 145 3.21 -26.71 12.02
C THR A 145 3.62 -27.71 13.10
N ALA A 146 3.29 -28.99 12.92
CA ALA A 146 3.71 -30.05 13.84
C ALA A 146 5.25 -30.21 13.92
N THR A 147 5.98 -29.75 12.90
CA THR A 147 7.44 -29.92 12.79
C THR A 147 8.21 -28.62 12.95
N GLY A 148 7.55 -27.50 13.22
CA GLY A 148 8.19 -26.19 13.37
C GLY A 148 7.40 -25.07 12.66
N TRP A 149 8.10 -24.06 12.19
CA TRP A 149 7.53 -22.92 11.50
C TRP A 149 7.65 -23.06 9.97
N PHE A 150 6.62 -22.68 9.26
CA PHE A 150 6.56 -22.68 7.79
C PHE A 150 6.36 -21.26 7.29
N LEU A 151 7.07 -20.88 6.23
CA LEU A 151 6.88 -19.60 5.53
C LEU A 151 5.54 -19.63 4.80
N ASP A 152 4.60 -18.81 5.26
CA ASP A 152 3.27 -18.69 4.68
C ASP A 152 3.22 -17.56 3.63
N LEU A 153 3.80 -16.42 3.98
CA LEU A 153 3.83 -15.24 3.11
C LEU A 153 5.11 -14.44 3.33
N SER A 154 5.69 -13.91 2.25
CA SER A 154 6.76 -12.92 2.30
C SER A 154 6.63 -11.93 1.15
N GLY A 155 7.15 -10.71 1.33
CA GLY A 155 7.20 -9.68 0.30
C GLY A 155 7.01 -8.28 0.82
N ALA A 156 6.78 -7.34 -0.11
CA ALA A 156 6.57 -5.94 0.21
C ALA A 156 5.28 -5.72 1.03
N CYS A 157 5.37 -4.81 2.00
CA CYS A 157 4.26 -4.36 2.84
C CYS A 157 4.03 -2.87 2.62
N SER A 158 2.89 -2.51 2.02
CA SER A 158 2.44 -1.12 1.93
C SER A 158 1.78 -0.72 3.25
N MET A 159 2.61 -0.40 4.25
CA MET A 159 2.13 -0.08 5.60
C MET A 159 1.30 1.20 5.61
N SER A 160 0.17 1.16 6.29
CA SER A 160 -0.75 2.29 6.42
C SER A 160 -1.51 2.21 7.74
N PRO A 161 -2.10 3.32 8.22
CA PRO A 161 -3.02 3.26 9.34
C PRO A 161 -4.16 2.26 9.07
N ALA A 162 -4.50 1.45 10.07
CA ALA A 162 -5.66 0.56 10.03
C ALA A 162 -6.94 1.41 10.05
N LEU A 163 -7.82 1.18 9.09
CA LEU A 163 -9.07 1.93 8.92
C LEU A 163 -10.27 1.01 9.20
N PRO A 164 -11.40 1.57 9.66
CA PRO A 164 -12.62 0.80 9.88
C PRO A 164 -13.09 0.06 8.63
N GLU A 165 -13.84 -1.01 8.82
CA GLU A 165 -14.48 -1.74 7.72
C GLU A 165 -15.29 -0.79 6.81
N GLY A 166 -15.22 -1.01 5.51
CA GLY A 166 -15.89 -0.16 4.52
C GLY A 166 -15.20 1.18 4.24
N VAL A 167 -14.08 1.47 4.92
CA VAL A 167 -13.23 2.63 4.69
C VAL A 167 -11.91 2.17 4.05
N GLY A 168 -11.42 2.94 3.08
CA GLY A 168 -10.14 2.74 2.43
C GLY A 168 -9.27 3.97 2.53
N LYS A 169 -7.96 3.79 2.46
CA LYS A 169 -7.01 4.90 2.38
C LYS A 169 -7.09 5.58 1.03
N ALA A 170 -6.77 6.87 1.01
CA ALA A 170 -6.40 7.59 -0.19
C ALA A 170 -4.94 8.00 -0.10
N SER A 171 -4.27 8.07 -1.24
CA SER A 171 -3.07 8.89 -1.36
C SER A 171 -3.46 10.30 -1.75
N TRP A 172 -2.78 11.30 -1.21
CA TRP A 172 -3.01 12.67 -1.61
C TRP A 172 -1.70 13.44 -1.78
N TRP A 173 -1.72 14.47 -2.61
CA TRP A 173 -0.57 15.35 -2.83
C TRP A 173 -1.03 16.76 -3.18
N ILE A 174 -0.18 17.74 -2.94
CA ILE A 174 -0.44 19.14 -3.28
C ILE A 174 -0.55 19.25 -4.81
N ASP A 175 -1.53 20.01 -5.29
CA ASP A 175 -1.67 20.30 -6.72
C ASP A 175 -0.44 21.10 -7.22
N PRO A 176 0.38 20.54 -8.10
CA PRO A 176 1.57 21.22 -8.60
C PRO A 176 1.25 22.54 -9.32
N ALA A 177 0.05 22.64 -9.92
CA ALA A 177 -0.37 23.85 -10.61
C ALA A 177 -0.75 25.00 -9.66
N ALA A 178 -1.09 24.69 -8.41
CA ALA A 178 -1.38 25.70 -7.38
C ALA A 178 -0.11 26.32 -6.77
N GLY A 179 1.06 25.72 -7.01
CA GLY A 179 2.32 26.11 -6.40
C GLY A 179 2.40 25.79 -4.90
N SER A 180 3.47 26.28 -4.25
CA SER A 180 3.65 26.10 -2.80
C SER A 180 2.61 26.90 -2.04
N PRO A 181 1.94 26.31 -1.02
CA PRO A 181 1.00 27.06 -0.20
C PRO A 181 1.67 28.20 0.56
N ALA A 182 0.95 29.32 0.73
CA ALA A 182 1.44 30.44 1.54
C ALA A 182 1.50 30.04 3.04
N ALA A 183 2.40 30.67 3.78
CA ALA A 183 2.62 30.33 5.20
C ALA A 183 1.36 30.56 6.06
N ASP A 184 0.54 31.54 5.74
CA ASP A 184 -0.71 31.87 6.42
C ASP A 184 -1.91 31.08 5.90
N ALA A 185 -1.73 30.26 4.85
CA ALA A 185 -2.80 29.46 4.30
C ALA A 185 -3.29 28.41 5.31
N THR A 186 -4.60 28.26 5.40
CA THR A 186 -5.28 27.23 6.20
C THR A 186 -5.86 26.12 5.35
N PHE A 187 -5.78 26.25 4.04
CA PHE A 187 -6.23 25.29 3.04
C PHE A 187 -5.14 25.05 2.00
N VAL A 188 -5.11 23.83 1.45
CA VAL A 188 -4.28 23.49 0.31
C VAL A 188 -5.15 22.96 -0.84
N SER A 189 -4.80 23.35 -2.07
CA SER A 189 -5.32 22.67 -3.26
C SER A 189 -4.56 21.35 -3.41
N ALA A 190 -5.27 20.25 -3.54
CA ALA A 190 -4.69 18.92 -3.55
C ALA A 190 -5.42 17.99 -4.52
N PHE A 191 -4.72 16.95 -4.94
CA PHE A 191 -5.32 15.78 -5.57
C PHE A 191 -5.45 14.65 -4.55
N VAL A 192 -6.55 13.91 -4.63
CA VAL A 192 -6.83 12.71 -3.83
C VAL A 192 -7.09 11.55 -4.76
N LEU A 193 -6.40 10.45 -4.55
CA LEU A 193 -6.52 9.22 -5.31
C LEU A 193 -6.97 8.07 -4.40
N GLU A 194 -8.06 7.40 -4.75
CA GLU A 194 -8.48 6.17 -4.08
C GLU A 194 -7.51 5.03 -4.44
N VAL A 195 -6.86 4.45 -3.42
CA VAL A 195 -5.88 3.38 -3.64
C VAL A 195 -6.57 2.05 -3.94
N ALA A 196 -7.74 1.79 -3.32
CA ALA A 196 -8.51 0.58 -3.59
C ALA A 196 -9.12 0.59 -4.99
N CYS A 197 -9.33 -0.60 -5.57
CA CYS A 197 -10.03 -0.73 -6.85
C CYS A 197 -11.43 -0.13 -6.77
N ALA A 198 -11.78 0.74 -7.72
CA ALA A 198 -13.06 1.45 -7.77
C ALA A 198 -13.65 1.48 -9.19
N SER A 199 -13.25 0.53 -10.05
CA SER A 199 -13.67 0.41 -11.46
C SER A 199 -13.41 1.70 -12.26
N GLY A 200 -12.29 2.38 -11.99
CA GLY A 200 -11.89 3.64 -12.63
C GLY A 200 -12.76 4.86 -12.28
N LYS A 201 -13.64 4.73 -11.29
CA LYS A 201 -14.59 5.80 -10.95
C LYS A 201 -14.01 6.75 -9.92
N SER A 202 -14.26 8.05 -10.12
CA SER A 202 -13.86 9.11 -9.20
C SER A 202 -14.32 8.84 -7.75
N PRO A 203 -13.52 9.21 -6.73
CA PRO A 203 -13.91 9.16 -5.33
C PRO A 203 -14.87 10.29 -4.92
N ALA A 204 -15.32 11.15 -5.82
CA ALA A 204 -16.24 12.24 -5.54
C ALA A 204 -17.49 11.76 -4.74
N GLY A 205 -17.86 12.51 -3.70
CA GLY A 205 -18.95 12.20 -2.79
C GLY A 205 -18.67 11.06 -1.79
N ARG A 206 -17.46 10.44 -1.84
CA ARG A 206 -17.07 9.36 -0.93
C ARG A 206 -15.86 9.71 -0.05
N VAL A 207 -15.19 10.83 -0.35
CA VAL A 207 -14.10 11.34 0.49
C VAL A 207 -14.67 11.73 1.85
N LEU A 208 -14.06 11.23 2.92
CA LEU A 208 -14.42 11.55 4.29
C LEU A 208 -13.72 12.83 4.74
N PRO A 209 -14.21 13.52 5.79
CA PRO A 209 -13.48 14.61 6.39
C PRO A 209 -12.07 14.19 6.76
N PRO A 210 -11.04 15.00 6.47
CA PRO A 210 -9.65 14.66 6.78
C PRO A 210 -9.44 14.62 8.31
N VAL A 211 -8.60 13.68 8.74
CA VAL A 211 -8.08 13.66 10.12
C VAL A 211 -6.71 14.33 10.12
N ILE A 212 -6.53 15.30 11.00
CA ILE A 212 -5.34 16.17 11.04
C ILE A 212 -4.64 15.99 12.37
N ALA A 213 -3.33 15.73 12.29
CA ALA A 213 -2.42 15.80 13.43
C ALA A 213 -1.34 16.85 13.12
N ALA A 214 -1.17 17.81 14.00
CA ALA A 214 -0.22 18.90 13.80
C ALA A 214 0.81 18.93 14.93
N SER A 215 2.07 19.14 14.56
CA SER A 215 3.20 19.45 15.45
C SER A 215 3.81 20.79 15.06
N ASP A 216 4.89 21.17 15.74
CA ASP A 216 5.63 22.41 15.41
C ASP A 216 6.33 22.31 14.05
N THR A 217 6.61 21.13 13.56
CA THR A 217 7.41 20.88 12.34
C THR A 217 6.61 20.30 11.16
N ALA A 218 5.45 19.70 11.44
CA ALA A 218 4.66 19.02 10.40
C ALA A 218 3.16 19.09 10.66
N ILE A 219 2.39 18.98 9.59
CA ILE A 219 0.95 18.74 9.59
C ILE A 219 0.72 17.43 8.81
N SER A 220 0.32 16.39 9.52
CA SER A 220 -0.03 15.10 8.96
C SER A 220 -1.53 15.05 8.69
N VAL A 221 -1.92 14.75 7.47
CA VAL A 221 -3.32 14.68 7.05
C VAL A 221 -3.64 13.29 6.51
N LEU A 222 -4.54 12.60 7.19
CA LEU A 222 -5.10 11.34 6.72
C LEU A 222 -6.41 11.62 5.96
N ILE A 223 -6.44 11.25 4.69
CA ILE A 223 -7.65 11.27 3.88
C ILE A 223 -8.12 9.84 3.67
N ALA A 224 -9.36 9.58 4.00
CA ALA A 224 -10.01 8.28 3.85
C ALA A 224 -11.22 8.38 2.92
N ILE A 225 -11.59 7.25 2.33
CA ILE A 225 -12.66 7.17 1.33
C ILE A 225 -13.58 6.02 1.68
N ARG A 226 -14.90 6.23 1.61
CA ARG A 226 -15.85 5.11 1.66
C ARG A 226 -15.65 4.20 0.47
N LYS A 227 -15.32 2.93 0.73
CA LYS A 227 -15.19 1.91 -0.33
C LYS A 227 -16.49 1.76 -1.11
N ARG A 228 -16.39 1.45 -2.39
CA ARG A 228 -17.56 1.06 -3.19
C ARG A 228 -18.00 -0.34 -2.77
N PRO A 229 -19.32 -0.56 -2.66
CA PRO A 229 -19.84 -1.91 -2.41
C PRO A 229 -19.66 -2.82 -3.63
N GLY A 230 -19.59 -4.13 -3.37
CA GLY A 230 -19.47 -5.16 -4.38
C GLY A 230 -18.04 -5.29 -4.97
N GLY A 231 -17.88 -6.21 -5.92
CA GLY A 231 -16.62 -6.39 -6.64
C GLY A 231 -16.29 -5.18 -7.50
N GLN A 232 -15.02 -4.78 -7.50
CA GLN A 232 -14.52 -3.66 -8.29
C GLN A 232 -13.35 -4.12 -9.15
N ASP A 233 -13.32 -3.66 -10.39
CA ASP A 233 -12.17 -3.82 -11.29
C ASP A 233 -11.09 -2.77 -10.96
N CYS A 234 -9.84 -3.05 -11.36
CA CYS A 234 -8.68 -2.20 -11.09
C CYS A 234 -8.06 -1.61 -12.38
N PRO A 235 -8.79 -0.83 -13.19
CA PRO A 235 -8.23 -0.19 -14.38
C PRO A 235 -7.36 1.04 -14.06
N GLY A 236 -7.11 1.31 -12.76
CA GLY A 236 -6.59 2.57 -12.26
C GLY A 236 -7.72 3.58 -11.96
N ASN A 237 -7.53 4.38 -10.94
CA ASN A 237 -8.49 5.42 -10.54
C ASN A 237 -8.00 6.79 -10.98
N SER A 238 -8.92 7.70 -11.28
CA SER A 238 -8.56 9.09 -11.58
C SER A 238 -8.48 9.91 -10.30
N PRO A 239 -7.46 10.78 -10.14
CA PRO A 239 -7.39 11.67 -9.00
C PRO A 239 -8.54 12.69 -9.03
N LEU A 240 -8.97 13.10 -7.83
CA LEU A 240 -9.98 14.14 -7.62
C LEU A 240 -9.31 15.39 -7.04
N ALA A 241 -9.47 16.52 -7.72
CA ALA A 241 -9.04 17.81 -7.18
C ALA A 241 -9.97 18.24 -6.03
N ILE A 242 -9.39 18.58 -4.88
CA ILE A 242 -10.12 19.06 -3.68
C ILE A 242 -9.38 20.21 -3.00
N LYS A 243 -10.08 20.89 -2.11
CA LYS A 243 -9.48 21.74 -1.07
C LYS A 243 -9.42 20.98 0.23
N VAL A 244 -8.23 20.90 0.82
CA VAL A 244 -8.02 20.25 2.13
C VAL A 244 -7.83 21.36 3.16
N ASP A 245 -8.70 21.40 4.17
CA ASP A 245 -8.48 22.19 5.36
C ASP A 245 -7.40 21.52 6.20
N VAL A 246 -6.35 22.24 6.56
CA VAL A 246 -5.21 21.71 7.32
C VAL A 246 -5.26 22.10 8.80
N GLY A 247 -6.40 22.62 9.27
CA GLY A 247 -6.67 22.88 10.68
C GLY A 247 -6.00 24.14 11.25
N GLY A 248 -5.35 24.96 10.42
CA GLY A 248 -4.68 26.20 10.84
C GLY A 248 -3.61 26.63 9.85
N ALA A 249 -2.95 27.77 10.08
CA ALA A 249 -1.91 28.30 9.22
C ALA A 249 -0.76 27.29 9.05
N ILE A 250 -0.32 27.07 7.83
CA ILE A 250 0.74 26.08 7.53
C ILE A 250 2.07 26.49 8.18
N GLY A 251 2.41 27.77 8.14
CA GLY A 251 3.69 28.25 8.62
C GLY A 251 4.85 27.70 7.79
N GLY A 252 5.92 27.31 8.47
CA GLY A 252 7.05 26.59 7.85
C GLY A 252 6.98 25.06 8.00
N ARG A 253 5.81 24.52 8.37
CA ARG A 253 5.63 23.09 8.63
C ARG A 253 5.54 22.28 7.34
N LYS A 254 6.05 21.04 7.38
CA LYS A 254 5.87 20.10 6.29
C LYS A 254 4.43 19.61 6.23
N LEU A 255 3.92 19.39 5.03
CA LEU A 255 2.63 18.74 4.82
C LEU A 255 2.88 17.26 4.48
N LEU A 256 2.29 16.38 5.27
CA LEU A 256 2.51 14.93 5.17
C LEU A 256 1.20 14.20 4.87
N ASP A 257 1.25 13.26 3.94
CA ASP A 257 0.19 12.29 3.71
C ASP A 257 0.30 11.17 4.74
N ALA A 258 -0.63 11.13 5.68
CA ALA A 258 -0.72 10.10 6.70
C ALA A 258 -1.51 8.85 6.26
N GLY A 259 -1.85 8.73 4.98
CA GLY A 259 -2.34 7.49 4.38
C GLY A 259 -1.28 6.40 4.28
N ASP A 260 0.00 6.78 4.30
CA ASP A 260 1.14 5.88 4.39
C ASP A 260 1.74 5.92 5.80
N PHE A 261 2.47 4.88 6.18
CA PHE A 261 3.21 4.83 7.44
C PHE A 261 4.65 4.36 7.22
N PRO A 262 5.68 5.15 7.63
CA PRO A 262 5.51 6.53 8.15
C PRO A 262 4.90 7.49 7.10
N PRO A 263 4.33 8.63 7.58
CA PRO A 263 3.72 9.60 6.68
C PRO A 263 4.66 10.12 5.59
N ARG A 264 4.17 10.20 4.36
CA ARG A 264 4.90 10.61 3.17
C ARG A 264 4.80 12.13 2.96
N ASP A 265 5.84 12.74 2.39
CA ASP A 265 5.80 14.14 1.98
C ASP A 265 4.71 14.35 0.90
N ALA A 266 3.74 15.24 1.19
CA ALA A 266 2.63 15.52 0.30
C ALA A 266 3.01 16.44 -0.89
N THR A 267 4.24 16.94 -0.97
CA THR A 267 4.74 17.63 -2.16
C THR A 267 5.19 16.67 -3.25
N VAL A 268 5.36 15.39 -2.92
CA VAL A 268 5.77 14.33 -3.84
C VAL A 268 4.54 13.60 -4.38
N ILE A 269 4.41 13.53 -5.71
CA ILE A 269 3.36 12.75 -6.37
C ILE A 269 3.68 11.26 -6.16
N PRO A 270 2.74 10.45 -5.61
CA PRO A 270 3.00 9.03 -5.42
C PRO A 270 3.06 8.28 -6.76
N ASP A 271 3.96 7.30 -6.84
CA ASP A 271 3.98 6.34 -7.95
C ASP A 271 2.81 5.35 -7.79
N HIS A 272 2.03 5.13 -8.85
CA HIS A 272 0.85 4.25 -8.87
C HIS A 272 0.82 3.32 -10.09
#